data_1d95e2e8194bfc4c0be82dc6dd5c34b7
#
_entry.id   1d95e2e8194bfc4c0be82dc6dd5c34b7
#
_cell.length_a   1.000
_cell.length_b   1.000
_cell.length_c   1.000
_cell.angle_alpha   90.00
_cell.angle_beta   90.00
_cell.angle_gamma   90.00
#
_symmetry.space_group_name_H-M   'P 1'
#
loop_
_entity.id
_entity.type
_entity.pdbx_description
1 polymer ?
#
loop_
_entity_poly.entity_id
_entity_poly.type
_entity_poly.pdbx_seq_one_letter_code
_entity_poly.pdbx_strand_id
1 'polypeptide(L)'
;MKKLLCIVPLVLLFCFTIACQDKAAMAELEKSKAQAALETQNIELIRKVLGEISNRNAAVFDKLYAPDYKYYFPSRAQTPFSREEEAAQVKVFFSAFPDLTNKVVDIFAVKDWVIARVIVSGTHQAELEGIPASGKRIELSAIIIFRLKDGKVVEAFEEGDFLGLYQQLGMELKPIAAKKK
;
A
#
# COMPACT_ATOMS: atom_id res chain seq x y z
N MET A 1 21.02 5.68 -68.24
CA MET A 1 19.72 5.27 -67.69
C MET A 1 19.77 4.06 -66.71
N LYS A 2 20.93 3.45 -66.43
CA LYS A 2 21.04 2.28 -65.47
C LYS A 2 21.21 2.64 -63.99
N LYS A 3 21.48 3.90 -63.63
CA LYS A 3 21.67 4.33 -62.20
C LYS A 3 20.36 4.69 -61.48
N LEU A 4 19.27 4.88 -62.18
CA LEU A 4 17.98 5.25 -61.56
C LEU A 4 17.19 4.03 -61.00
N LEU A 5 17.53 2.83 -61.49
CA LEU A 5 16.81 1.59 -61.16
C LEU A 5 17.16 1.03 -59.77
N CYS A 6 18.34 1.41 -59.21
CA CYS A 6 18.79 0.95 -57.89
C CYS A 6 18.33 1.81 -56.71
N ILE A 7 17.86 3.04 -56.96
CA ILE A 7 17.46 3.98 -55.90
C ILE A 7 16.02 3.68 -55.41
N VAL A 8 15.13 3.26 -56.32
CA VAL A 8 13.72 2.99 -55.97
C VAL A 8 13.54 1.85 -54.98
N PRO A 9 14.22 0.68 -55.10
CA PRO A 9 14.07 -0.37 -54.07
C PRO A 9 14.71 0.01 -52.72
N LEU A 10 15.77 0.84 -52.69
CA LEU A 10 16.39 1.30 -51.45
C LEU A 10 15.49 2.26 -50.66
N VAL A 11 14.78 3.16 -51.36
CA VAL A 11 13.81 4.09 -50.74
C VAL A 11 12.58 3.34 -50.20
N LEU A 12 12.10 2.32 -50.92
CA LEU A 12 11.00 1.48 -50.44
C LEU A 12 11.39 0.66 -49.21
N LEU A 13 12.61 0.14 -49.16
CA LEU A 13 13.09 -0.60 -47.99
C LEU A 13 13.20 0.33 -46.75
N PHE A 14 13.65 1.58 -46.95
CA PHE A 14 13.75 2.57 -45.87
C PHE A 14 12.38 3.01 -45.34
N CYS A 15 11.38 3.17 -46.22
CA CYS A 15 10.00 3.48 -45.82
C CYS A 15 9.38 2.33 -45.00
N PHE A 16 9.65 1.07 -45.34
CA PHE A 16 9.15 -0.08 -44.57
C PHE A 16 9.73 -0.17 -43.16
N THR A 17 11.02 0.16 -42.95
CA THR A 17 11.64 0.16 -41.66
C THR A 17 11.11 1.26 -40.76
N ILE A 18 10.86 2.46 -41.28
CA ILE A 18 10.26 3.57 -40.52
C ILE A 18 8.83 3.22 -40.08
N ALA A 19 8.01 2.70 -40.99
CA ALA A 19 6.63 2.33 -40.67
C ALA A 19 6.52 1.20 -39.61
N CYS A 20 7.48 0.28 -39.57
CA CYS A 20 7.55 -0.73 -38.49
C CYS A 20 7.99 -0.15 -37.17
N GLN A 21 8.95 0.78 -37.16
CA GLN A 21 9.40 1.48 -35.95
C GLN A 21 8.26 2.33 -35.36
N ASP A 22 7.50 3.04 -36.18
CA ASP A 22 6.37 3.84 -35.71
C ASP A 22 5.28 2.97 -35.04
N LYS A 23 4.97 1.79 -35.62
CA LYS A 23 4.01 0.86 -35.01
C LYS A 23 4.48 0.31 -33.66
N ALA A 24 5.76 -0.04 -33.54
CA ALA A 24 6.32 -0.52 -32.29
C ALA A 24 6.33 0.58 -31.20
N ALA A 25 6.73 1.79 -31.58
CA ALA A 25 6.71 2.95 -30.67
C ALA A 25 5.30 3.30 -30.20
N MET A 26 4.31 3.25 -31.10
CA MET A 26 2.90 3.47 -30.75
C MET A 26 2.37 2.39 -29.81
N ALA A 27 2.71 1.11 -30.03
CA ALA A 27 2.30 0.02 -29.16
C ALA A 27 2.92 0.15 -27.75
N GLU A 28 4.17 0.56 -27.66
CA GLU A 28 4.85 0.82 -26.37
C GLU A 28 4.23 2.02 -25.65
N LEU A 29 3.90 3.08 -26.36
CA LEU A 29 3.20 4.25 -25.82
C LEU A 29 1.84 3.87 -25.25
N GLU A 30 1.04 3.09 -25.96
CA GLU A 30 -0.28 2.63 -25.49
C GLU A 30 -0.13 1.72 -24.25
N LYS A 31 0.86 0.83 -24.22
CA LYS A 31 1.17 0.01 -23.05
C LYS A 31 1.56 0.86 -21.85
N SER A 32 2.39 1.89 -22.06
CA SER A 32 2.79 2.82 -20.99
C SER A 32 1.61 3.61 -20.45
N LYS A 33 0.70 4.09 -21.32
CA LYS A 33 -0.53 4.78 -20.91
C LYS A 33 -1.46 3.86 -20.11
N ALA A 34 -1.65 2.61 -20.56
CA ALA A 34 -2.47 1.63 -19.86
C ALA A 34 -1.90 1.32 -18.47
N GLN A 35 -0.56 1.19 -18.36
CA GLN A 35 0.12 1.00 -17.09
C GLN A 35 -0.07 2.18 -16.14
N ALA A 36 0.11 3.41 -16.63
CA ALA A 36 -0.09 4.63 -15.83
C ALA A 36 -1.56 4.77 -15.35
N ALA A 37 -2.52 4.40 -16.20
CA ALA A 37 -3.93 4.39 -15.82
C ALA A 37 -4.22 3.37 -14.71
N LEU A 38 -3.66 2.16 -14.81
CA LEU A 38 -3.78 1.13 -13.77
C LEU A 38 -3.18 1.61 -12.43
N GLU A 39 -1.99 2.20 -12.46
CA GLU A 39 -1.31 2.74 -11.27
C GLU A 39 -2.15 3.84 -10.61
N THR A 40 -2.76 4.71 -11.41
CA THR A 40 -3.69 5.74 -10.91
C THR A 40 -4.91 5.12 -10.22
N GLN A 41 -5.54 4.12 -10.83
CA GLN A 41 -6.67 3.41 -10.24
C GLN A 41 -6.29 2.70 -8.93
N ASN A 42 -5.11 2.09 -8.88
CA ASN A 42 -4.59 1.44 -7.69
C ASN A 42 -4.38 2.44 -6.53
N ILE A 43 -3.82 3.63 -6.82
CA ILE A 43 -3.68 4.71 -5.84
C ILE A 43 -5.04 5.14 -5.29
N GLU A 44 -6.02 5.36 -6.17
CA GLU A 44 -7.38 5.76 -5.77
C GLU A 44 -8.06 4.71 -4.89
N LEU A 45 -7.88 3.42 -5.22
CA LEU A 45 -8.39 2.32 -4.40
C LEU A 45 -7.78 2.34 -3.01
N ILE A 46 -6.46 2.49 -2.86
CA ILE A 46 -5.81 2.52 -1.55
C ILE A 46 -6.18 3.79 -0.77
N ARG A 47 -6.31 4.96 -1.42
CA ARG A 47 -6.85 6.15 -0.75
C ARG A 47 -8.25 5.91 -0.19
N LYS A 48 -9.10 5.23 -0.95
CA LYS A 48 -10.44 4.84 -0.51
C LYS A 48 -10.36 3.88 0.68
N VAL A 49 -9.52 2.84 0.63
CA VAL A 49 -9.31 1.90 1.74
C VAL A 49 -8.93 2.64 3.03
N LEU A 50 -7.89 3.48 2.98
CA LEU A 50 -7.41 4.23 4.15
C LEU A 50 -8.45 5.25 4.65
N GLY A 51 -9.22 5.85 3.76
CA GLY A 51 -10.34 6.73 4.10
C GLY A 51 -11.48 5.99 4.81
N GLU A 52 -11.86 4.82 4.32
CA GLU A 52 -12.90 3.99 4.96
C GLU A 52 -12.45 3.52 6.36
N ILE A 53 -11.18 3.17 6.54
CA ILE A 53 -10.61 2.85 7.85
C ILE A 53 -10.69 4.09 8.78
N SER A 54 -10.32 5.27 8.30
CA SER A 54 -10.46 6.52 9.07
C SER A 54 -11.92 6.82 9.46
N ASN A 55 -12.86 6.44 8.60
CA ASN A 55 -14.31 6.53 8.89
C ASN A 55 -14.84 5.37 9.75
N ARG A 56 -13.96 4.52 10.26
CA ARG A 56 -14.30 3.31 11.05
C ARG A 56 -15.22 2.32 10.33
N ASN A 57 -15.17 2.29 9.02
CA ASN A 57 -15.95 1.36 8.22
C ASN A 57 -15.20 0.05 7.99
N ALA A 58 -15.25 -0.86 8.96
CA ALA A 58 -14.60 -2.18 8.83
C ALA A 58 -15.19 -3.05 7.69
N ALA A 59 -16.35 -2.71 7.11
CA ALA A 59 -16.86 -3.41 5.93
C ALA A 59 -15.99 -3.23 4.69
N VAL A 60 -15.00 -2.33 4.72
CA VAL A 60 -13.97 -2.20 3.66
C VAL A 60 -13.22 -3.51 3.43
N PHE A 61 -12.96 -4.28 4.49
CA PHE A 61 -12.26 -5.57 4.39
C PHE A 61 -13.03 -6.58 3.53
N ASP A 62 -14.35 -6.67 3.67
CA ASP A 62 -15.15 -7.57 2.85
C ASP A 62 -15.29 -7.11 1.39
N LYS A 63 -15.30 -5.80 1.18
CA LYS A 63 -15.54 -5.20 -0.14
C LYS A 63 -14.30 -5.09 -1.01
N LEU A 64 -13.18 -4.64 -0.43
CA LEU A 64 -11.98 -4.24 -1.16
C LEU A 64 -10.78 -5.17 -0.95
N TYR A 65 -10.84 -6.12 -0.03
CA TYR A 65 -9.79 -7.11 0.19
C TYR A 65 -10.19 -8.47 -0.39
N ALA A 66 -9.21 -9.22 -0.86
CA ALA A 66 -9.44 -10.58 -1.36
C ALA A 66 -9.76 -11.54 -0.21
N PRO A 67 -10.50 -12.64 -0.46
CA PRO A 67 -10.79 -13.63 0.59
C PRO A 67 -9.53 -14.31 1.15
N ASP A 68 -8.51 -14.48 0.32
CA ASP A 68 -7.20 -15.10 0.63
C ASP A 68 -6.12 -14.05 0.96
N TYR A 69 -6.53 -12.82 1.27
CA TYR A 69 -5.65 -11.72 1.66
C TYR A 69 -4.73 -12.09 2.82
N LYS A 70 -3.51 -11.55 2.79
CA LYS A 70 -2.49 -11.72 3.83
C LYS A 70 -1.90 -10.38 4.25
N TYR A 71 -1.88 -10.14 5.56
CA TYR A 71 -1.26 -8.98 6.15
C TYR A 71 -0.01 -9.37 6.95
N TYR A 72 1.11 -8.82 6.55
CA TYR A 72 2.42 -9.04 7.16
C TYR A 72 2.76 -7.88 8.08
N PHE A 73 2.79 -8.18 9.35
CA PHE A 73 3.16 -7.24 10.39
C PHE A 73 4.55 -7.59 10.96
N PRO A 74 5.41 -6.63 11.38
CA PRO A 74 6.80 -6.91 11.77
C PRO A 74 6.98 -8.04 12.78
N SER A 75 6.12 -8.07 13.80
CA SER A 75 6.17 -9.13 14.84
C SER A 75 5.66 -10.49 14.37
N ARG A 76 5.04 -10.59 13.19
CA ARG A 76 4.43 -11.81 12.62
C ARG A 76 4.76 -12.02 11.15
N ALA A 77 5.98 -11.66 10.72
CA ALA A 77 6.39 -11.72 9.31
C ALA A 77 6.28 -13.13 8.68
N GLN A 78 6.40 -14.20 9.47
CA GLN A 78 6.29 -15.59 9.01
C GLN A 78 4.88 -16.18 9.12
N THR A 79 3.98 -15.55 9.89
CA THR A 79 2.60 -15.97 10.09
C THR A 79 1.67 -14.79 9.89
N PRO A 80 1.38 -14.44 8.62
CA PRO A 80 0.57 -13.27 8.33
C PRO A 80 -0.84 -13.41 8.92
N PHE A 81 -1.43 -12.27 9.22
CA PHE A 81 -2.85 -12.20 9.57
C PHE A 81 -3.72 -12.48 8.35
N SER A 82 -4.83 -13.17 8.55
CA SER A 82 -5.92 -13.22 7.58
C SER A 82 -6.68 -11.88 7.53
N ARG A 83 -7.54 -11.75 6.53
CA ARG A 83 -8.44 -10.60 6.39
C ARG A 83 -9.30 -10.37 7.64
N GLU A 84 -9.84 -11.44 8.20
CA GLU A 84 -10.69 -11.44 9.39
C GLU A 84 -9.90 -11.06 10.65
N GLU A 85 -8.66 -11.56 10.78
CA GLU A 85 -7.78 -11.22 11.90
C GLU A 85 -7.38 -9.74 11.86
N GLU A 86 -6.99 -9.19 10.70
CA GLU A 86 -6.68 -7.77 10.58
C GLU A 86 -7.92 -6.90 10.85
N ALA A 87 -9.07 -7.25 10.28
CA ALA A 87 -10.31 -6.53 10.55
C ALA A 87 -10.67 -6.52 12.05
N ALA A 88 -10.36 -7.59 12.78
CA ALA A 88 -10.53 -7.66 14.23
C ALA A 88 -9.54 -6.72 14.95
N GLN A 89 -8.27 -6.72 14.57
CA GLN A 89 -7.24 -5.82 15.12
C GLN A 89 -7.61 -4.35 14.91
N VAL A 90 -8.02 -3.98 13.69
CA VAL A 90 -8.45 -2.61 13.38
C VAL A 90 -9.64 -2.18 14.25
N LYS A 91 -10.59 -3.07 14.56
CA LYS A 91 -11.69 -2.77 15.49
C LYS A 91 -11.21 -2.51 16.92
N VAL A 92 -10.17 -3.20 17.38
CA VAL A 92 -9.53 -2.92 18.68
C VAL A 92 -8.96 -1.50 18.68
N PHE A 93 -8.25 -1.11 17.63
CA PHE A 93 -7.75 0.26 17.47
C PHE A 93 -8.88 1.29 17.42
N PHE A 94 -9.99 1.00 16.75
CA PHE A 94 -11.17 1.90 16.73
C PHE A 94 -11.78 2.10 18.12
N SER A 95 -11.75 1.07 18.97
CA SER A 95 -12.22 1.17 20.35
C SER A 95 -11.26 1.97 21.20
N ALA A 96 -9.95 1.71 21.08
CA ALA A 96 -8.93 2.40 21.85
C ALA A 96 -8.76 3.88 21.44
N PHE A 97 -8.96 4.18 20.15
CA PHE A 97 -8.82 5.52 19.56
C PHE A 97 -10.09 5.91 18.78
N PRO A 98 -11.15 6.41 19.44
CA PRO A 98 -12.41 6.74 18.78
C PRO A 98 -12.33 7.85 17.73
N ASP A 99 -11.29 8.67 17.76
CA ASP A 99 -10.97 9.75 16.82
C ASP A 99 -9.80 9.39 15.87
N LEU A 100 -9.51 8.09 15.68
CA LEU A 100 -8.41 7.61 14.83
C LEU A 100 -8.56 8.12 13.40
N THR A 101 -7.47 8.63 12.86
CA THR A 101 -7.36 9.09 11.47
C THR A 101 -6.09 8.58 10.81
N ASN A 102 -6.15 8.31 9.50
CA ASN A 102 -5.00 7.98 8.66
C ASN A 102 -4.75 9.13 7.68
N LYS A 103 -3.72 9.93 7.92
CA LYS A 103 -3.28 10.95 6.99
C LYS A 103 -2.28 10.36 6.01
N VAL A 104 -2.66 10.23 4.75
CA VAL A 104 -1.72 9.85 3.68
C VAL A 104 -0.79 11.03 3.41
N VAL A 105 0.51 10.84 3.63
CA VAL A 105 1.55 11.85 3.41
C VAL A 105 2.09 11.73 2.00
N ASP A 106 2.51 10.50 1.62
CA ASP A 106 2.97 10.17 0.27
C ASP A 106 2.29 8.88 -0.19
N ILE A 107 2.04 8.77 -1.49
CA ILE A 107 1.50 7.55 -2.09
C ILE A 107 1.94 7.46 -3.53
N PHE A 108 2.45 6.31 -3.94
CA PHE A 108 2.85 6.02 -5.31
C PHE A 108 2.57 4.56 -5.65
N ALA A 109 2.41 4.29 -6.94
CA ALA A 109 2.21 2.95 -7.44
C ALA A 109 3.28 2.57 -8.46
N VAL A 110 3.60 1.28 -8.50
CA VAL A 110 4.42 0.65 -9.53
C VAL A 110 3.78 -0.68 -9.87
N LYS A 111 3.17 -0.77 -11.05
CA LYS A 111 2.40 -1.94 -11.51
C LYS A 111 1.24 -2.25 -10.55
N ASP A 112 1.27 -3.42 -9.92
CA ASP A 112 0.29 -3.93 -8.96
C ASP A 112 0.61 -3.57 -7.50
N TRP A 113 1.69 -2.81 -7.25
CA TRP A 113 2.10 -2.38 -5.93
C TRP A 113 1.75 -0.92 -5.68
N VAL A 114 1.27 -0.63 -4.47
CA VAL A 114 1.06 0.73 -3.97
C VAL A 114 1.79 0.87 -2.64
N ILE A 115 2.62 1.90 -2.54
CA ILE A 115 3.33 2.26 -1.33
C ILE A 115 2.71 3.53 -0.77
N ALA A 116 2.25 3.48 0.49
CA ALA A 116 1.69 4.62 1.19
C ALA A 116 2.48 4.90 2.47
N ARG A 117 2.96 6.15 2.62
CA ARG A 117 3.45 6.64 3.90
C ARG A 117 2.30 7.38 4.58
N VAL A 118 1.96 6.93 5.79
CA VAL A 118 0.82 7.44 6.55
C VAL A 118 1.25 7.94 7.94
N ILE A 119 0.47 8.88 8.47
CA ILE A 119 0.50 9.23 9.88
C ILE A 119 -0.87 8.85 10.44
N VAL A 120 -0.86 7.89 11.35
CA VAL A 120 -2.02 7.49 12.14
C VAL A 120 -2.03 8.32 13.42
N SER A 121 -3.13 8.98 13.72
CA SER A 121 -3.25 9.74 14.96
C SER A 121 -4.61 9.53 15.62
N GLY A 122 -4.64 9.64 16.94
CA GLY A 122 -5.87 9.48 17.72
C GLY A 122 -5.63 9.73 19.20
N THR A 123 -6.69 9.81 19.98
CA THR A 123 -6.67 9.97 21.43
C THR A 123 -6.99 8.64 22.10
N HIS A 124 -6.10 8.16 22.97
CA HIS A 124 -6.23 6.88 23.68
C HIS A 124 -7.30 6.95 24.77
N GLN A 125 -8.51 6.48 24.47
CA GLN A 125 -9.70 6.63 25.33
C GLN A 125 -10.23 5.30 25.88
N ALA A 126 -9.72 4.15 25.41
CA ALA A 126 -10.04 2.84 25.97
C ALA A 126 -8.78 1.97 26.02
N GLU A 127 -8.87 0.79 26.65
CA GLU A 127 -7.76 -0.14 26.78
C GLU A 127 -7.21 -0.58 25.41
N LEU A 128 -5.89 -0.61 25.27
CA LEU A 128 -5.15 -1.18 24.15
C LEU A 128 -4.16 -2.21 24.66
N GLU A 129 -4.37 -3.49 24.33
CA GLU A 129 -3.43 -4.59 24.66
C GLU A 129 -2.98 -4.60 26.14
N GLY A 130 -3.91 -4.38 27.06
CA GLY A 130 -3.65 -4.33 28.51
C GLY A 130 -3.15 -2.97 29.02
N ILE A 131 -2.99 -1.97 28.15
CA ILE A 131 -2.66 -0.60 28.54
C ILE A 131 -3.96 0.16 28.79
N PRO A 132 -4.24 0.61 30.02
CA PRO A 132 -5.44 1.38 30.33
C PRO A 132 -5.48 2.71 29.58
N ALA A 133 -6.68 3.23 29.33
CA ALA A 133 -6.88 4.53 28.67
C ALA A 133 -6.01 5.62 29.34
N SER A 134 -5.15 6.26 28.54
CA SER A 134 -4.23 7.29 29.03
C SER A 134 -4.72 8.72 28.79
N GLY A 135 -5.74 8.92 27.94
CA GLY A 135 -6.19 10.21 27.47
C GLY A 135 -5.19 10.93 26.58
N LYS A 136 -4.05 10.34 26.27
CA LYS A 136 -2.98 10.95 25.45
C LYS A 136 -3.32 10.88 23.98
N ARG A 137 -2.96 11.91 23.23
CA ARG A 137 -2.95 11.89 21.77
C ARG A 137 -1.65 11.24 21.30
N ILE A 138 -1.77 10.36 20.32
CA ILE A 138 -0.62 9.68 19.69
C ILE A 138 -0.49 10.06 18.21
N GLU A 139 0.74 9.93 17.72
CA GLU A 139 1.06 9.92 16.29
C GLU A 139 1.98 8.74 16.00
N LEU A 140 1.54 7.88 15.08
CA LEU A 140 2.27 6.73 14.58
C LEU A 140 2.60 6.96 13.11
N SER A 141 3.89 7.05 12.76
CA SER A 141 4.32 7.04 11.36
C SER A 141 4.49 5.61 10.89
N ALA A 142 3.89 5.28 9.74
CA ALA A 142 4.01 3.96 9.13
C ALA A 142 4.18 4.05 7.61
N ILE A 143 4.81 3.01 7.05
CA ILE A 143 4.85 2.73 5.62
C ILE A 143 4.10 1.43 5.41
N ILE A 144 3.09 1.47 4.53
CA ILE A 144 2.31 0.30 4.17
C ILE A 144 2.51 0.06 2.68
N ILE A 145 2.86 -1.17 2.34
CA ILE A 145 3.02 -1.63 0.96
C ILE A 145 1.86 -2.57 0.67
N PHE A 146 1.04 -2.21 -0.29
CA PHE A 146 -0.11 -3.00 -0.73
C PHE A 146 0.18 -3.66 -2.07
N ARG A 147 -0.24 -4.89 -2.24
CA ARG A 147 -0.33 -5.54 -3.54
C ARG A 147 -1.78 -5.70 -3.94
N LEU A 148 -2.08 -5.36 -5.18
CA LEU A 148 -3.43 -5.38 -5.73
C LEU A 148 -3.53 -6.41 -6.86
N LYS A 149 -4.69 -7.04 -6.96
CA LYS A 149 -5.05 -7.92 -8.06
C LYS A 149 -6.55 -7.83 -8.29
N ASP A 150 -6.96 -7.67 -9.54
CA ASP A 150 -8.38 -7.63 -9.96
C ASP A 150 -9.22 -6.63 -9.14
N GLY A 151 -8.66 -5.44 -8.85
CA GLY A 151 -9.32 -4.38 -8.10
C GLY A 151 -9.50 -4.66 -6.61
N LYS A 152 -8.72 -5.59 -6.04
CA LYS A 152 -8.71 -5.93 -4.62
C LYS A 152 -7.31 -5.94 -4.05
N VAL A 153 -7.19 -5.65 -2.75
CA VAL A 153 -5.96 -5.83 -1.98
C VAL A 153 -5.78 -7.31 -1.70
N VAL A 154 -4.66 -7.89 -2.11
CA VAL A 154 -4.32 -9.30 -1.91
C VAL A 154 -3.24 -9.51 -0.85
N GLU A 155 -2.37 -8.54 -0.65
CA GLU A 155 -1.34 -8.54 0.38
C GLU A 155 -1.10 -7.13 0.89
N ALA A 156 -0.72 -7.00 2.16
CA ALA A 156 -0.16 -5.78 2.72
C ALA A 156 1.01 -6.11 3.66
N PHE A 157 1.97 -5.19 3.68
CA PHE A 157 3.14 -5.21 4.54
C PHE A 157 3.20 -3.87 5.25
N GLU A 158 3.32 -3.86 6.55
CA GLU A 158 3.39 -2.62 7.32
C GLU A 158 4.66 -2.58 8.16
N GLU A 159 5.34 -1.44 8.11
CA GLU A 159 6.42 -1.08 9.02
C GLU A 159 6.07 0.27 9.66
N GLY A 160 6.08 0.33 10.99
CA GLY A 160 5.69 1.52 11.72
C GLY A 160 6.47 1.70 13.02
N ASP A 161 6.45 2.92 13.55
CA ASP A 161 7.07 3.26 14.84
C ASP A 161 6.18 2.81 16.02
N PHE A 162 5.93 1.50 16.12
CA PHE A 162 5.13 0.94 17.21
C PHE A 162 5.81 1.11 18.58
N LEU A 163 7.14 1.14 18.61
CA LEU A 163 7.84 1.45 19.84
C LEU A 163 7.51 2.87 20.32
N GLY A 164 7.59 3.85 19.41
CA GLY A 164 7.21 5.22 19.71
C GLY A 164 5.74 5.35 20.14
N LEU A 165 4.84 4.58 19.55
CA LEU A 165 3.44 4.49 19.97
C LEU A 165 3.34 4.09 21.46
N TYR A 166 3.95 2.97 21.86
CA TYR A 166 3.89 2.50 23.23
C TYR A 166 4.54 3.48 24.22
N GLN A 167 5.64 4.13 23.83
CA GLN A 167 6.28 5.18 24.64
C GLN A 167 5.35 6.39 24.83
N GLN A 168 4.63 6.83 23.79
CA GLN A 168 3.64 7.90 23.89
C GLN A 168 2.50 7.52 24.84
N LEU A 169 2.12 6.24 24.89
CA LEU A 169 1.14 5.72 25.85
C LEU A 169 1.68 5.64 27.29
N GLY A 170 2.99 5.78 27.49
CA GLY A 170 3.63 5.78 28.81
C GLY A 170 4.36 4.49 29.16
N MET A 171 4.58 3.61 28.18
CA MET A 171 5.39 2.41 28.37
C MET A 171 6.88 2.74 28.31
N GLU A 172 7.68 2.03 29.10
CA GLU A 172 9.14 2.12 29.13
C GLU A 172 9.76 0.80 28.69
N LEU A 173 10.82 0.87 27.87
CA LEU A 173 11.67 -0.29 27.61
C LEU A 173 12.54 -0.57 28.84
N LYS A 174 12.51 -1.81 29.31
CA LYS A 174 13.40 -2.29 30.38
C LYS A 174 14.24 -3.44 29.86
N PRO A 175 15.56 -3.52 30.24
CA PRO A 175 16.37 -4.68 29.93
C PRO A 175 15.72 -5.95 30.49
N ILE A 176 15.71 -7.02 29.70
CA ILE A 176 15.31 -8.33 30.22
C ILE A 176 16.34 -8.77 31.25
N ALA A 177 15.90 -9.05 32.47
CA ALA A 177 16.78 -9.55 33.50
C ALA A 177 17.50 -10.81 33.01
N ALA A 178 18.83 -10.84 33.12
CA ALA A 178 19.62 -12.01 32.76
C ALA A 178 19.11 -13.21 33.57
N LYS A 179 18.73 -14.30 32.87
CA LYS A 179 18.42 -15.56 33.56
C LYS A 179 19.67 -15.94 34.37
N LYS A 180 19.57 -15.95 35.68
CA LYS A 180 20.62 -16.57 36.52
C LYS A 180 20.74 -18.02 36.06
N LYS A 181 21.96 -18.40 35.62
CA LYS A 181 22.31 -19.80 35.34
C LYS A 181 22.33 -20.59 36.60
#